data_46f8db509fed57dbee771380d77dba7b
#
_entry.id   46f8db509fed57dbee771380d77dba7b
#
_cell.length_a   1.000
_cell.length_b   1.000
_cell.length_c   1.000
_cell.angle_alpha   90.00
_cell.angle_beta   90.00
_cell.angle_gamma   90.00
#
_symmetry.space_group_name_H-M   'P 1'
#
loop_
_entity.id
_entity.type
_entity.pdbx_description
1 polymer ?
#
loop_
_entity_poly.entity_id
_entity_poly.type
_entity_poly.pdbx_seq_one_letter_code
_entity_poly.pdbx_strand_id
1 'polypeptide(L)'
;MNNNLIDLAKSLLEIKSISPNDNGCFDIVESYLEPLGFETKRINYLNVENLYSTIGSKGPLFCFLGHTDVVPSGPEELWDIDPFKPEVIDDYLIGRGSADMKSAVATFLLTAKEFLEENPNPNFRLCVFLTSNEEGQLKDGKINKIIQDLQDAGEHIDYCLVGEASSSSKLADTIRLGRRGSLSGSLIIKGKQGHVAYPEKVNNPIHIAGKFIDTLKEMVWDQGNEFFQPTSFQISNINSGTGATNVVPGHLEMKFNLRFSSESSEESLKEQILNVLEEHGIDYEIEWVLNAIPFITKQTFFKDVVIKSIDSIMGYKPEINNGGGTSDGRWIAPMGTEVIELGPINETIHQINEKVNIHDLDNLKNIYKEILANLNRS
;
A
#
# COMPACT_ATOMS: atom_id res chain seq x y z
N MET A 1 -7.71 15.03 -25.29
CA MET A 1 -6.61 14.56 -24.42
C MET A 1 -6.07 15.75 -23.66
N ASN A 2 -6.00 15.67 -22.35
CA ASN A 2 -5.50 16.78 -21.53
C ASN A 2 -3.96 16.68 -21.44
N ASN A 3 -3.25 17.39 -22.33
CA ASN A 3 -1.79 17.41 -22.34
C ASN A 3 -1.22 17.82 -20.96
N ASN A 4 -1.91 18.69 -20.22
CA ASN A 4 -1.46 19.14 -18.91
C ASN A 4 -1.39 17.98 -17.88
N LEU A 5 -2.29 16.97 -17.95
CA LEU A 5 -2.26 15.82 -17.06
C LEU A 5 -1.03 14.94 -17.34
N ILE A 6 -0.80 14.64 -18.62
CA ILE A 6 0.32 13.79 -19.03
C ILE A 6 1.66 14.47 -18.75
N ASP A 7 1.76 15.77 -18.98
CA ASP A 7 2.97 16.54 -18.70
C ASP A 7 3.26 16.59 -17.19
N LEU A 8 2.23 16.77 -16.34
CA LEU A 8 2.37 16.72 -14.88
C LEU A 8 2.77 15.32 -14.41
N ALA A 9 2.13 14.26 -14.94
CA ALA A 9 2.50 12.89 -14.61
C ALA A 9 3.96 12.60 -15.01
N LYS A 10 4.38 12.99 -16.20
CA LYS A 10 5.78 12.85 -16.66
C LYS A 10 6.75 13.56 -15.74
N SER A 11 6.46 14.80 -15.33
CA SER A 11 7.36 15.56 -14.44
C SER A 11 7.59 14.85 -13.11
N LEU A 12 6.57 14.19 -12.54
CA LEU A 12 6.73 13.37 -11.33
C LEU A 12 7.50 12.07 -11.62
N LEU A 13 7.26 11.43 -12.76
CA LEU A 13 7.90 10.16 -13.13
C LEU A 13 9.39 10.32 -13.47
N GLU A 14 9.81 11.49 -13.95
CA GLU A 14 11.21 11.83 -14.22
C GLU A 14 12.07 11.88 -12.95
N ILE A 15 11.44 12.09 -11.79
CA ILE A 15 12.13 12.08 -10.50
C ILE A 15 12.37 10.64 -10.05
N LYS A 16 13.65 10.26 -9.91
CA LYS A 16 14.07 8.95 -9.39
C LYS A 16 13.92 8.91 -7.87
N SER A 17 12.69 8.88 -7.38
CA SER A 17 12.33 8.85 -5.96
C SER A 17 12.21 7.44 -5.41
N ILE A 18 13.30 6.67 -5.48
CA ILE A 18 13.33 5.32 -4.89
C ILE A 18 13.26 5.47 -3.37
N SER A 19 12.30 4.72 -2.78
CA SER A 19 12.04 4.75 -1.34
C SER A 19 13.33 4.66 -0.50
N PRO A 20 13.49 5.49 0.54
CA PRO A 20 12.52 6.41 1.12
C PRO A 20 12.68 7.86 0.66
N ASN A 21 13.29 8.11 -0.49
CA ASN A 21 13.70 9.46 -0.90
C ASN A 21 12.64 10.10 -1.81
N ASP A 22 12.20 11.32 -1.48
CA ASP A 22 11.31 12.13 -2.34
C ASP A 22 12.04 12.67 -3.58
N ASN A 23 13.29 13.07 -3.42
CA ASN A 23 14.16 13.61 -4.47
C ASN A 23 13.56 14.78 -5.27
N GLY A 24 12.60 15.52 -4.71
CA GLY A 24 12.02 16.72 -5.31
C GLY A 24 10.63 16.54 -5.93
N CYS A 25 9.97 15.38 -5.76
CA CYS A 25 8.56 15.23 -6.14
C CYS A 25 7.68 16.24 -5.39
N PHE A 26 7.95 16.49 -4.11
CA PHE A 26 7.17 17.45 -3.32
C PHE A 26 7.38 18.89 -3.78
N ASP A 27 8.51 19.25 -4.37
CA ASP A 27 8.70 20.58 -4.95
C ASP A 27 7.72 20.82 -6.12
N ILE A 28 7.51 19.79 -6.96
CA ILE A 28 6.52 19.82 -8.05
C ILE A 28 5.10 19.95 -7.47
N VAL A 29 4.77 19.14 -6.47
CA VAL A 29 3.44 19.14 -5.83
C VAL A 29 3.16 20.50 -5.19
N GLU A 30 4.08 21.05 -4.41
CA GLU A 30 3.96 22.37 -3.78
C GLU A 30 3.77 23.47 -4.81
N SER A 31 4.62 23.50 -5.85
CA SER A 31 4.52 24.50 -6.93
C SER A 31 3.17 24.48 -7.63
N TYR A 32 2.48 23.33 -7.62
CA TYR A 32 1.16 23.16 -8.19
C TYR A 32 0.04 23.56 -7.23
N LEU A 33 0.17 23.29 -5.93
CA LEU A 33 -0.84 23.54 -4.90
C LEU A 33 -0.81 24.98 -4.36
N GLU A 34 0.36 25.59 -4.20
CA GLU A 34 0.51 26.95 -3.67
C GLU A 34 -0.33 28.01 -4.42
N PRO A 35 -0.32 28.06 -5.78
CA PRO A 35 -1.15 29.02 -6.51
C PRO A 35 -2.65 28.83 -6.33
N LEU A 36 -3.08 27.63 -5.88
CA LEU A 36 -4.48 27.35 -5.58
C LEU A 36 -4.91 27.78 -4.17
N GLY A 37 -3.94 28.23 -3.34
CA GLY A 37 -4.17 28.69 -1.98
C GLY A 37 -4.07 27.62 -0.90
N PHE A 38 -3.45 26.48 -1.20
CA PHE A 38 -3.19 25.48 -0.17
C PHE A 38 -2.12 25.96 0.82
N GLU A 39 -2.35 25.67 2.10
CA GLU A 39 -1.34 25.80 3.15
C GLU A 39 -0.59 24.48 3.27
N THR A 40 0.69 24.48 2.93
CA THR A 40 1.53 23.29 2.86
C THR A 40 2.50 23.21 4.03
N LYS A 41 2.64 22.02 4.60
CA LYS A 41 3.63 21.69 5.63
C LYS A 41 4.40 20.44 5.19
N ARG A 42 5.74 20.56 5.16
CA ARG A 42 6.62 19.37 5.08
C ARG A 42 6.88 18.88 6.50
N ILE A 43 6.59 17.62 6.73
CA ILE A 43 6.75 16.98 8.04
C ILE A 43 7.72 15.81 7.85
N ASN A 44 8.98 16.03 8.24
CA ASN A 44 10.04 15.03 8.07
C ASN A 44 10.18 14.20 9.34
N TYR A 45 10.23 12.91 9.17
CA TYR A 45 10.44 11.97 10.26
C TYR A 45 11.59 11.03 9.92
N LEU A 46 12.71 11.13 10.65
CA LEU A 46 13.96 10.48 10.28
C LEU A 46 14.38 10.87 8.84
N ASN A 47 14.47 9.88 7.95
CA ASN A 47 14.82 10.07 6.54
C ASN A 47 13.60 10.02 5.60
N VAL A 48 12.38 10.07 6.15
CA VAL A 48 11.14 10.06 5.38
C VAL A 48 10.55 11.45 5.35
N GLU A 49 10.26 11.91 4.15
CA GLU A 49 9.58 13.17 3.92
C GLU A 49 8.08 12.92 3.77
N ASN A 50 7.28 13.84 4.32
CA ASN A 50 5.83 13.81 4.18
C ASN A 50 5.35 15.22 3.88
N LEU A 51 4.33 15.34 3.05
CA LEU A 51 3.71 16.59 2.66
C LEU A 51 2.24 16.57 3.06
N TYR A 52 1.85 17.55 3.87
CA TYR A 52 0.47 17.76 4.28
C TYR A 52 0.02 19.15 3.84
N SER A 53 -0.87 19.19 2.86
CA SER A 53 -1.37 20.43 2.26
C SER A 53 -2.87 20.52 2.41
N THR A 54 -3.40 21.64 2.91
CA THR A 54 -4.83 21.84 3.15
C THR A 54 -5.33 23.16 2.60
N ILE A 55 -6.59 23.16 2.17
CA ILE A 55 -7.34 24.37 1.81
C ILE A 55 -8.77 24.31 2.36
N GLY A 56 -9.32 25.47 2.65
CA GLY A 56 -10.66 25.61 3.25
C GLY A 56 -10.61 25.74 4.77
N SER A 57 -11.69 26.24 5.36
CA SER A 57 -11.75 26.52 6.80
C SER A 57 -12.99 25.94 7.49
N LYS A 58 -13.89 25.30 6.75
CA LYS A 58 -15.18 24.82 7.28
C LYS A 58 -15.57 23.50 6.65
N GLY A 59 -16.42 22.75 7.36
CA GLY A 59 -16.96 21.48 6.91
C GLY A 59 -16.02 20.27 7.16
N PRO A 60 -16.42 19.09 6.71
CA PRO A 60 -15.62 17.88 6.84
C PRO A 60 -14.31 17.99 6.06
N LEU A 61 -13.29 17.27 6.47
CA LEU A 61 -12.00 17.21 5.77
C LEU A 61 -11.96 15.98 4.85
N PHE A 62 -11.92 16.24 3.55
CA PHE A 62 -11.60 15.21 2.56
C PHE A 62 -10.09 15.20 2.31
N CYS A 63 -9.47 14.04 2.40
CA CYS A 63 -8.05 13.84 2.15
C CYS A 63 -7.83 12.93 0.95
N PHE A 64 -7.00 13.38 0.00
CA PHE A 64 -6.35 12.48 -0.94
C PHE A 64 -5.02 12.04 -0.33
N LEU A 65 -4.86 10.74 -0.16
CA LEU A 65 -3.68 10.10 0.38
C LEU A 65 -2.95 9.34 -0.72
N GLY A 66 -1.63 9.47 -0.74
CA GLY A 66 -0.78 8.74 -1.68
C GLY A 66 0.69 8.84 -1.35
N HIS A 67 1.50 8.32 -2.26
CA HIS A 67 2.95 8.36 -2.15
C HIS A 67 3.63 8.83 -3.45
N THR A 68 4.84 9.34 -3.31
CA THR A 68 5.67 9.78 -4.44
C THR A 68 6.90 8.90 -4.62
N ASP A 69 7.20 8.08 -3.63
CA ASP A 69 8.27 7.11 -3.74
C ASP A 69 7.87 5.91 -4.62
N VAL A 70 8.86 5.19 -5.08
CA VAL A 70 8.71 4.04 -5.96
C VAL A 70 9.66 2.92 -5.57
N VAL A 71 9.29 1.67 -5.88
CA VAL A 71 10.22 0.53 -5.79
C VAL A 71 11.38 0.68 -6.77
N PRO A 72 12.53 0.02 -6.56
CA PRO A 72 13.59 -0.04 -7.55
C PRO A 72 13.09 -0.50 -8.92
N SER A 73 13.67 0.04 -9.99
CA SER A 73 13.32 -0.32 -11.38
C SER A 73 13.59 -1.79 -11.73
N GLY A 74 14.46 -2.47 -10.96
CA GLY A 74 15.04 -3.74 -11.36
C GLY A 74 16.12 -3.55 -12.44
N PRO A 75 16.43 -4.58 -13.24
CA PRO A 75 17.41 -4.49 -14.33
C PRO A 75 16.96 -3.51 -15.40
N GLU A 76 17.58 -2.33 -15.47
CA GLU A 76 17.18 -1.26 -16.39
C GLU A 76 17.36 -1.67 -17.87
N GLU A 77 18.26 -2.61 -18.15
CA GLU A 77 18.48 -3.17 -19.49
C GLU A 77 17.31 -4.03 -20.03
N LEU A 78 16.36 -4.39 -19.18
CA LEU A 78 15.15 -5.13 -19.59
C LEU A 78 13.96 -4.22 -19.90
N TRP A 79 14.09 -2.91 -19.63
CA TRP A 79 13.04 -1.94 -19.97
C TRP A 79 13.15 -1.55 -21.45
N ASP A 80 12.01 -1.35 -22.09
CA ASP A 80 11.95 -0.85 -23.48
C ASP A 80 12.37 0.62 -23.59
N ILE A 81 12.25 1.37 -22.48
CA ILE A 81 12.68 2.77 -22.32
C ILE A 81 13.40 2.93 -20.98
N ASP A 82 14.07 4.05 -20.75
CA ASP A 82 14.59 4.40 -19.43
C ASP A 82 13.43 4.57 -18.44
N PRO A 83 13.37 3.81 -17.33
CA PRO A 83 12.24 3.82 -16.37
C PRO A 83 11.94 5.20 -15.77
N PHE A 84 12.90 6.12 -15.80
CA PHE A 84 12.78 7.50 -15.32
C PHE A 84 12.82 8.56 -16.43
N LYS A 85 12.61 8.14 -17.69
CA LYS A 85 12.32 9.01 -18.84
C LYS A 85 11.00 8.58 -19.48
N PRO A 86 9.88 8.95 -18.87
CA PRO A 86 8.56 8.43 -19.24
C PRO A 86 8.19 8.85 -20.66
N GLU A 87 7.70 7.88 -21.42
CA GLU A 87 7.20 8.08 -22.79
C GLU A 87 5.75 7.61 -22.92
N VAL A 88 5.03 8.20 -23.89
CA VAL A 88 3.73 7.69 -24.28
C VAL A 88 3.91 6.87 -25.55
N ILE A 89 3.61 5.57 -25.47
CA ILE A 89 3.69 4.63 -26.58
C ILE A 89 2.35 3.88 -26.65
N ASP A 90 1.69 3.87 -27.79
CA ASP A 90 0.42 3.17 -28.02
C ASP A 90 -0.65 3.46 -26.94
N ASP A 91 -0.85 4.73 -26.60
CA ASP A 91 -1.77 5.21 -25.55
C ASP A 91 -1.40 4.81 -24.11
N TYR A 92 -0.19 4.30 -23.88
CA TYR A 92 0.31 4.01 -22.55
C TYR A 92 1.44 4.95 -22.14
N LEU A 93 1.31 5.56 -20.98
CA LEU A 93 2.40 6.24 -20.29
C LEU A 93 3.24 5.19 -19.58
N ILE A 94 4.46 4.96 -20.07
CA ILE A 94 5.39 3.96 -19.54
C ILE A 94 6.41 4.65 -18.63
N GLY A 95 6.73 4.07 -17.49
CA GLY A 95 7.74 4.55 -16.53
C GLY A 95 7.51 3.98 -15.14
N ARG A 96 8.53 3.89 -14.32
CA ARG A 96 8.42 3.44 -12.93
C ARG A 96 7.58 4.41 -12.11
N GLY A 97 6.54 3.91 -11.43
CA GLY A 97 5.59 4.70 -10.68
C GLY A 97 4.40 5.21 -11.51
N SER A 98 4.29 4.81 -12.79
CA SER A 98 3.19 5.26 -13.65
C SER A 98 1.85 4.69 -13.22
N ALA A 99 1.79 3.44 -12.79
CA ALA A 99 0.59 2.83 -12.23
C ALA A 99 0.55 2.97 -10.70
N ASP A 100 1.71 2.93 -10.03
CA ASP A 100 1.85 2.92 -8.59
C ASP A 100 2.85 3.99 -8.09
N MET A 101 2.35 5.16 -7.68
CA MET A 101 1.02 5.74 -7.93
C MET A 101 1.12 7.20 -8.38
N LYS A 102 2.29 7.62 -8.92
CA LYS A 102 2.55 9.04 -9.29
C LYS A 102 1.56 9.61 -10.31
N SER A 103 1.05 8.77 -11.24
CA SER A 103 0.02 9.23 -12.17
C SER A 103 -1.31 9.50 -11.49
N ALA A 104 -1.67 8.75 -10.45
CA ALA A 104 -2.84 9.04 -9.64
C ALA A 104 -2.68 10.34 -8.85
N VAL A 105 -1.46 10.61 -8.31
CA VAL A 105 -1.13 11.89 -7.67
C VAL A 105 -1.31 13.04 -8.66
N ALA A 106 -0.70 12.97 -9.85
CA ALA A 106 -0.86 13.98 -10.92
C ALA A 106 -2.34 14.20 -11.29
N THR A 107 -3.09 13.09 -11.40
CA THR A 107 -4.52 13.11 -11.72
C THR A 107 -5.30 13.88 -10.65
N PHE A 108 -5.02 13.62 -9.36
CA PHE A 108 -5.70 14.30 -8.28
C PHE A 108 -5.33 15.79 -8.20
N LEU A 109 -4.06 16.15 -8.39
CA LEU A 109 -3.62 17.54 -8.40
C LEU A 109 -4.37 18.36 -9.47
N LEU A 110 -4.46 17.83 -10.68
CA LEU A 110 -5.23 18.50 -11.75
C LEU A 110 -6.72 18.54 -11.42
N THR A 111 -7.27 17.46 -10.84
CA THR A 111 -8.66 17.42 -10.38
C THR A 111 -8.94 18.53 -9.36
N ALA A 112 -8.08 18.67 -8.35
CA ALA A 112 -8.23 19.69 -7.32
C ALA A 112 -8.22 21.10 -7.91
N LYS A 113 -7.32 21.37 -8.88
CA LYS A 113 -7.27 22.64 -9.59
C LYS A 113 -8.58 22.91 -10.33
N GLU A 114 -9.00 22.01 -11.23
CA GLU A 114 -10.21 22.18 -12.02
C GLU A 114 -11.46 22.32 -11.14
N PHE A 115 -11.53 21.55 -10.04
CA PHE A 115 -12.65 21.61 -9.10
C PHE A 115 -12.71 22.96 -8.36
N LEU A 116 -11.57 23.47 -7.86
CA LEU A 116 -11.52 24.73 -7.12
C LEU A 116 -11.72 25.96 -8.02
N GLU A 117 -11.31 25.91 -9.29
CA GLU A 117 -11.62 26.94 -10.28
C GLU A 117 -13.15 27.06 -10.49
N GLU A 118 -13.88 25.95 -10.49
CA GLU A 118 -15.36 25.93 -10.61
C GLU A 118 -16.07 26.16 -9.28
N ASN A 119 -15.44 25.81 -8.15
CA ASN A 119 -16.00 25.86 -6.80
C ASN A 119 -15.00 26.54 -5.85
N PRO A 120 -14.83 27.86 -5.90
CA PRO A 120 -13.80 28.56 -5.12
C PRO A 120 -14.02 28.53 -3.59
N ASN A 121 -15.21 28.17 -3.13
CA ASN A 121 -15.58 28.06 -1.72
C ASN A 121 -16.37 26.77 -1.49
N PRO A 122 -15.74 25.60 -1.52
CA PRO A 122 -16.43 24.33 -1.31
C PRO A 122 -16.97 24.21 0.12
N ASN A 123 -18.02 23.39 0.31
CA ASN A 123 -18.64 23.13 1.61
C ASN A 123 -17.80 22.18 2.51
N PHE A 124 -16.62 21.78 2.07
CA PHE A 124 -15.70 20.91 2.78
C PHE A 124 -14.27 21.44 2.64
N ARG A 125 -13.37 20.97 3.51
CA ARG A 125 -11.95 21.22 3.43
C ARG A 125 -11.30 20.15 2.56
N LEU A 126 -10.28 20.52 1.79
CA LEU A 126 -9.54 19.60 0.94
C LEU A 126 -8.10 19.44 1.46
N CYS A 127 -7.62 18.20 1.54
CA CYS A 127 -6.28 17.83 1.93
C CYS A 127 -5.61 17.00 0.83
N VAL A 128 -4.33 17.25 0.60
CA VAL A 128 -3.40 16.36 -0.11
C VAL A 128 -2.34 15.93 0.90
N PHE A 129 -2.28 14.64 1.19
CA PHE A 129 -1.30 14.06 2.11
C PHE A 129 -0.47 13.03 1.35
N LEU A 130 0.83 13.29 1.23
CA LEU A 130 1.76 12.43 0.50
C LEU A 130 2.93 12.02 1.38
N THR A 131 3.44 10.81 1.15
CA THR A 131 4.66 10.29 1.79
C THR A 131 5.70 9.89 0.76
N SER A 132 6.96 9.82 1.17
CA SER A 132 8.09 9.30 0.39
C SER A 132 8.50 7.88 0.79
N ASN A 133 7.69 7.13 1.56
CA ASN A 133 8.08 5.80 2.07
C ASN A 133 6.91 4.83 2.25
N GLU A 134 5.95 4.78 1.32
CA GLU A 134 4.95 3.71 1.30
C GLU A 134 5.58 2.38 0.90
N GLU A 135 6.37 2.39 -0.16
CA GLU A 135 7.04 1.24 -0.78
C GLU A 135 8.29 0.77 0.00
N GLY A 136 8.72 1.57 0.96
CA GLY A 136 9.95 1.35 1.71
C GLY A 136 9.77 0.40 2.89
N GLN A 137 10.90 -0.19 3.32
CA GLN A 137 10.95 -1.05 4.50
C GLN A 137 11.20 -0.30 5.81
N LEU A 138 11.34 1.01 5.78
CA LEU A 138 11.58 1.79 6.98
C LEU A 138 10.33 1.87 7.84
N LYS A 139 10.31 1.06 8.90
CA LYS A 139 9.22 0.99 9.89
C LYS A 139 8.96 2.32 10.61
N ASP A 140 9.84 3.27 10.49
CA ASP A 140 9.89 4.51 11.27
C ASP A 140 9.59 5.80 10.50
N GLY A 141 9.16 5.71 9.25
CA GLY A 141 8.75 6.87 8.43
C GLY A 141 7.39 7.50 8.80
N LYS A 142 6.67 6.82 9.55
CA LYS A 142 5.56 7.08 10.50
C LYS A 142 4.54 8.12 10.08
N ILE A 143 3.81 7.85 8.99
CA ILE A 143 2.50 8.47 8.77
C ILE A 143 1.64 8.36 10.05
N ASN A 144 1.67 7.21 10.75
CA ASN A 144 0.96 7.01 12.00
C ASN A 144 1.31 8.07 13.09
N LYS A 145 2.57 8.47 13.17
CA LYS A 145 2.97 9.52 14.12
C LYS A 145 2.43 10.90 13.71
N ILE A 146 2.49 11.22 12.42
CA ILE A 146 1.94 12.47 11.89
C ILE A 146 0.43 12.51 12.11
N ILE A 147 -0.26 11.41 11.87
CA ILE A 147 -1.70 11.28 12.11
C ILE A 147 -2.02 11.47 13.58
N GLN A 148 -1.23 10.89 14.50
CA GLN A 148 -1.41 11.11 15.93
C GLN A 148 -1.20 12.58 16.30
N ASP A 149 -0.17 13.23 15.79
CA ASP A 149 0.10 14.65 16.03
C ASP A 149 -1.03 15.55 15.49
N LEU A 150 -1.64 15.18 14.34
CA LEU A 150 -2.83 15.86 13.81
C LEU A 150 -4.03 15.69 14.73
N GLN A 151 -4.29 14.47 15.22
CA GLN A 151 -5.37 14.20 16.19
C GLN A 151 -5.17 14.98 17.49
N ASP A 152 -3.96 14.97 18.00
CA ASP A 152 -3.60 15.71 19.24
C ASP A 152 -3.78 17.23 19.06
N ALA A 153 -3.63 17.73 17.83
CA ALA A 153 -3.93 19.11 17.46
C ALA A 153 -5.43 19.37 17.19
N GLY A 154 -6.29 18.35 17.32
CA GLY A 154 -7.73 18.45 17.11
C GLY A 154 -8.15 18.37 15.63
N GLU A 155 -7.24 17.95 14.74
CA GLU A 155 -7.56 17.72 13.33
C GLU A 155 -8.16 16.34 13.14
N HIS A 156 -9.25 16.26 12.36
CA HIS A 156 -9.90 15.00 12.01
C HIS A 156 -10.09 14.92 10.49
N ILE A 157 -9.70 13.79 9.92
CA ILE A 157 -9.95 13.49 8.51
C ILE A 157 -11.26 12.68 8.45
N ASP A 158 -12.30 13.23 7.82
CA ASP A 158 -13.60 12.57 7.73
C ASP A 158 -13.62 11.54 6.59
N TYR A 159 -13.10 11.92 5.42
CA TYR A 159 -13.07 11.09 4.22
C TYR A 159 -11.65 11.01 3.68
N CYS A 160 -11.21 9.81 3.31
CA CYS A 160 -9.89 9.60 2.71
C CYS A 160 -10.02 8.77 1.43
N LEU A 161 -9.57 9.33 0.33
CA LEU A 161 -9.40 8.64 -0.95
C LEU A 161 -7.91 8.33 -1.14
N VAL A 162 -7.58 7.04 -1.17
CA VAL A 162 -6.22 6.58 -1.45
C VAL A 162 -6.10 6.30 -2.94
N GLY A 163 -5.13 6.94 -3.61
CA GLY A 163 -4.95 6.85 -5.06
C GLY A 163 -4.22 5.60 -5.54
N GLU A 164 -4.14 4.57 -4.72
CA GLU A 164 -3.51 3.27 -5.02
C GLU A 164 -4.14 2.54 -6.21
N ALA A 165 -3.34 1.79 -6.94
CA ALA A 165 -3.76 0.98 -8.07
C ALA A 165 -4.74 -0.14 -7.65
N SER A 166 -6.01 0.19 -7.51
CA SER A 166 -7.06 -0.70 -7.05
C SER A 166 -7.79 -1.44 -8.16
N SER A 167 -7.84 -0.85 -9.38
CA SER A 167 -8.56 -1.40 -10.53
C SER A 167 -7.90 -2.69 -11.04
N SER A 168 -8.69 -3.63 -11.54
CA SER A 168 -8.22 -4.96 -11.93
C SER A 168 -8.02 -5.10 -13.45
N SER A 169 -9.10 -5.09 -14.24
CA SER A 169 -9.05 -5.26 -15.70
C SER A 169 -9.56 -4.05 -16.46
N LYS A 170 -10.36 -3.22 -15.80
CA LYS A 170 -10.86 -1.94 -16.33
C LYS A 170 -10.74 -0.90 -15.25
N LEU A 171 -10.57 0.36 -15.65
CA LEU A 171 -10.51 1.45 -14.68
C LEU A 171 -11.73 1.45 -13.78
N ALA A 172 -11.53 1.58 -12.48
CA ALA A 172 -12.58 1.65 -11.48
C ALA A 172 -13.58 0.46 -11.49
N ASP A 173 -13.19 -0.69 -12.04
CA ASP A 173 -13.97 -1.93 -11.91
C ASP A 173 -13.92 -2.50 -10.50
N THR A 174 -12.94 -2.09 -9.72
CA THR A 174 -12.71 -2.55 -8.36
C THR A 174 -12.31 -1.38 -7.47
N ILE A 175 -12.96 -1.26 -6.31
CA ILE A 175 -12.55 -0.38 -5.20
C ILE A 175 -12.25 -1.21 -3.96
N ARG A 176 -11.44 -0.64 -3.06
CA ARG A 176 -11.16 -1.29 -1.78
C ARG A 176 -11.69 -0.44 -0.63
N LEU A 177 -12.42 -1.08 0.27
CA LEU A 177 -12.96 -0.45 1.49
C LEU A 177 -12.14 -0.82 2.71
N GLY A 178 -11.11 -1.63 2.54
CA GLY A 178 -10.27 -2.10 3.63
C GLY A 178 -9.13 -2.97 3.14
N ARG A 179 -8.25 -3.31 4.06
CA ARG A 179 -7.08 -4.17 3.79
C ARG A 179 -6.92 -5.19 4.90
N ARG A 180 -6.43 -6.36 4.54
CA ARG A 180 -6.04 -7.40 5.51
C ARG A 180 -4.85 -6.93 6.33
N GLY A 181 -4.74 -7.45 7.55
CA GLY A 181 -3.54 -7.32 8.36
C GLY A 181 -2.34 -8.06 7.73
N SER A 182 -1.16 -7.71 8.19
CA SER A 182 0.09 -8.37 7.78
C SER A 182 1.01 -8.55 8.98
N LEU A 183 1.33 -9.80 9.29
CA LEU A 183 2.24 -10.19 10.35
C LEU A 183 3.38 -11.03 9.77
N SER A 184 4.61 -10.58 9.94
CA SER A 184 5.82 -11.31 9.51
C SER A 184 6.52 -11.94 10.69
N GLY A 185 7.08 -13.13 10.48
CA GLY A 185 7.95 -13.82 11.42
C GLY A 185 9.31 -14.17 10.81
N SER A 186 10.37 -14.00 11.60
CA SER A 186 11.71 -14.51 11.31
C SER A 186 12.05 -15.57 12.37
N LEU A 187 12.04 -16.83 11.98
CA LEU A 187 12.20 -18.00 12.84
C LEU A 187 13.54 -18.64 12.62
N ILE A 188 14.25 -18.93 13.70
CA ILE A 188 15.44 -19.78 13.72
C ILE A 188 15.08 -21.07 14.46
N ILE A 189 15.13 -22.20 13.78
CA ILE A 189 15.01 -23.53 14.37
C ILE A 189 16.40 -24.01 14.72
N LYS A 190 16.65 -24.30 16.01
CA LYS A 190 17.94 -24.79 16.49
C LYS A 190 18.02 -26.30 16.35
N GLY A 191 19.18 -26.74 15.91
CA GLY A 191 19.55 -28.14 15.80
C GLY A 191 20.89 -28.42 16.45
N LYS A 192 21.47 -29.56 16.07
CA LYS A 192 22.82 -29.92 16.47
C LYS A 192 23.62 -30.41 15.26
N GLN A 193 24.62 -29.64 14.89
CA GLN A 193 25.51 -29.96 13.77
C GLN A 193 26.35 -31.22 14.03
N GLY A 194 26.59 -31.96 12.96
CA GLY A 194 27.52 -33.11 13.01
C GLY A 194 27.58 -33.89 11.71
N HIS A 195 28.28 -35.01 11.75
CA HIS A 195 28.48 -35.84 10.57
C HIS A 195 27.23 -36.69 10.29
N VAL A 196 26.73 -36.71 9.05
CA VAL A 196 25.50 -37.41 8.63
C VAL A 196 25.53 -38.94 8.92
N ALA A 197 26.74 -39.54 9.02
CA ALA A 197 26.89 -40.95 9.34
C ALA A 197 26.57 -41.31 10.82
N TYR A 198 26.41 -40.30 11.68
CA TYR A 198 26.13 -40.49 13.12
C TYR A 198 24.82 -39.80 13.52
N PRO A 199 23.68 -40.32 13.03
CA PRO A 199 22.37 -39.64 13.24
C PRO A 199 22.01 -39.52 14.72
N GLU A 200 22.51 -40.39 15.60
CA GLU A 200 22.28 -40.36 17.06
C GLU A 200 23.02 -39.23 17.79
N LYS A 201 23.99 -38.56 17.11
CA LYS A 201 24.79 -37.46 17.66
C LYS A 201 24.37 -36.07 17.20
N VAL A 202 23.42 -36.02 16.26
CA VAL A 202 22.97 -34.80 15.62
C VAL A 202 21.49 -34.58 15.88
N ASN A 203 21.02 -33.31 15.68
CA ASN A 203 19.60 -33.00 15.59
C ASN A 203 19.39 -32.13 14.34
N ASN A 204 18.75 -32.71 13.33
CA ASN A 204 18.65 -32.05 12.02
C ASN A 204 17.48 -31.04 11.98
N PRO A 205 17.77 -29.73 11.95
CA PRO A 205 16.73 -28.71 11.93
C PRO A 205 15.92 -28.71 10.63
N ILE A 206 16.44 -29.27 9.54
CA ILE A 206 15.69 -29.41 8.28
C ILE A 206 14.57 -30.45 8.46
N HIS A 207 14.86 -31.59 9.13
CA HIS A 207 13.85 -32.61 9.40
C HIS A 207 12.78 -32.10 10.38
N ILE A 208 13.19 -31.30 11.38
CA ILE A 208 12.28 -30.65 12.33
C ILE A 208 11.36 -29.68 11.58
N ALA A 209 11.95 -28.79 10.76
CA ALA A 209 11.20 -27.81 9.97
C ALA A 209 10.17 -28.47 9.04
N GLY A 210 10.48 -29.63 8.45
CA GLY A 210 9.56 -30.35 7.56
C GLY A 210 8.21 -30.63 8.21
N LYS A 211 8.20 -31.12 9.46
CA LYS A 211 6.97 -31.40 10.23
C LYS A 211 6.24 -30.12 10.61
N PHE A 212 6.97 -29.13 11.06
CA PHE A 212 6.42 -27.82 11.43
C PHE A 212 5.72 -27.14 10.25
N ILE A 213 6.38 -27.13 9.08
CA ILE A 213 5.83 -26.54 7.84
C ILE A 213 4.55 -27.27 7.42
N ASP A 214 4.54 -28.59 7.48
CA ASP A 214 3.38 -29.39 7.10
C ASP A 214 2.20 -29.10 8.01
N THR A 215 2.41 -28.99 9.32
CA THR A 215 1.38 -28.58 10.28
C THR A 215 0.82 -27.19 9.96
N LEU A 216 1.67 -26.18 9.80
CA LEU A 216 1.22 -24.80 9.54
C LEU A 216 0.49 -24.63 8.20
N LYS A 217 0.89 -25.41 7.18
CA LYS A 217 0.26 -25.39 5.85
C LYS A 217 -1.18 -25.90 5.89
N GLU A 218 -1.47 -26.89 6.75
CA GLU A 218 -2.80 -27.49 6.88
C GLU A 218 -3.68 -26.75 7.91
N MET A 219 -3.14 -25.79 8.65
CA MET A 219 -3.90 -25.02 9.63
C MET A 219 -4.96 -24.15 8.98
N VAL A 220 -6.15 -24.17 9.58
CA VAL A 220 -7.21 -23.21 9.31
C VAL A 220 -7.11 -22.10 10.35
N TRP A 221 -6.57 -20.95 9.94
CA TRP A 221 -6.31 -19.81 10.82
C TRP A 221 -7.59 -19.12 11.27
N ASP A 222 -8.52 -18.90 10.32
CA ASP A 222 -9.90 -18.43 10.48
C ASP A 222 -10.72 -18.78 9.21
N GLN A 223 -11.99 -18.40 9.19
CA GLN A 223 -12.88 -18.63 8.05
C GLN A 223 -13.06 -17.39 7.17
N GLY A 224 -12.40 -16.27 7.54
CA GLY A 224 -12.70 -14.98 6.93
C GLY A 224 -14.12 -14.49 7.27
N ASN A 225 -14.60 -13.50 6.54
CA ASN A 225 -15.95 -12.98 6.68
C ASN A 225 -16.45 -12.34 5.38
N GLU A 226 -17.57 -11.61 5.42
CA GLU A 226 -18.13 -10.94 4.25
C GLU A 226 -17.20 -9.89 3.61
N PHE A 227 -16.17 -9.40 4.33
CA PHE A 227 -15.23 -8.38 3.88
C PHE A 227 -13.86 -8.94 3.50
N PHE A 228 -13.44 -10.02 4.12
CA PHE A 228 -12.08 -10.56 3.98
C PHE A 228 -12.07 -12.07 3.74
N GLN A 229 -11.19 -12.47 2.84
CA GLN A 229 -10.82 -13.87 2.68
C GLN A 229 -10.21 -14.42 3.99
N PRO A 230 -10.23 -15.74 4.21
CA PRO A 230 -9.54 -16.37 5.32
C PRO A 230 -8.06 -15.95 5.41
N THR A 231 -7.54 -15.93 6.63
CA THR A 231 -6.13 -15.71 6.89
C THR A 231 -5.26 -16.73 6.17
N SER A 232 -4.21 -16.25 5.53
CA SER A 232 -3.27 -17.07 4.76
C SER A 232 -1.87 -16.98 5.31
N PHE A 233 -1.15 -18.11 5.28
CA PHE A 233 0.24 -18.23 5.71
C PHE A 233 1.12 -18.57 4.51
N GLN A 234 2.27 -17.86 4.35
CA GLN A 234 3.25 -18.14 3.31
C GLN A 234 4.68 -18.02 3.85
N ILE A 235 5.51 -19.00 3.51
CA ILE A 235 6.96 -18.95 3.76
C ILE A 235 7.61 -18.28 2.55
N SER A 236 8.33 -17.20 2.79
CA SER A 236 9.01 -16.44 1.74
C SER A 236 10.50 -16.82 1.56
N ASN A 237 11.13 -17.26 2.65
CA ASN A 237 12.55 -17.65 2.64
C ASN A 237 12.80 -18.81 3.57
N ILE A 238 13.69 -19.70 3.17
CA ILE A 238 14.22 -20.77 4.02
C ILE A 238 15.69 -21.00 3.67
N ASN A 239 16.56 -20.99 4.68
CA ASN A 239 17.99 -21.19 4.54
C ASN A 239 18.51 -22.16 5.59
N SER A 240 19.27 -23.14 5.17
CA SER A 240 19.99 -24.07 6.04
C SER A 240 21.10 -24.78 5.30
N GLY A 241 22.01 -25.38 6.01
CA GLY A 241 23.10 -26.17 5.44
C GLY A 241 24.41 -25.42 5.34
N THR A 242 25.50 -26.18 5.21
CA THR A 242 26.90 -25.69 5.07
C THR A 242 27.43 -25.79 3.64
N GLY A 243 26.63 -26.33 2.71
CA GLY A 243 27.03 -26.68 1.35
C GLY A 243 27.75 -28.03 1.26
N ALA A 244 28.13 -28.65 2.37
CA ALA A 244 28.78 -29.95 2.41
C ALA A 244 27.74 -31.08 2.53
N THR A 245 27.87 -32.14 1.70
CA THR A 245 26.88 -33.22 1.65
C THR A 245 26.97 -34.19 2.85
N ASN A 246 28.05 -34.14 3.63
CA ASN A 246 28.29 -35.00 4.78
C ASN A 246 28.14 -34.32 6.14
N VAL A 247 27.54 -33.11 6.17
CA VAL A 247 27.32 -32.31 7.39
C VAL A 247 25.84 -32.02 7.59
N VAL A 248 25.29 -32.39 8.75
CA VAL A 248 23.97 -31.93 9.23
C VAL A 248 24.14 -30.52 9.77
N PRO A 249 23.32 -29.53 9.37
CA PRO A 249 23.42 -28.16 9.85
C PRO A 249 23.03 -28.02 11.33
N GLY A 250 23.49 -26.93 11.95
CA GLY A 250 23.18 -26.61 13.36
C GLY A 250 21.92 -25.76 13.53
N HIS A 251 21.46 -25.12 12.48
CA HIS A 251 20.23 -24.30 12.52
C HIS A 251 19.59 -24.20 11.13
N LEU A 252 18.33 -23.75 11.14
CA LEU A 252 17.56 -23.38 9.94
C LEU A 252 16.92 -22.03 10.19
N GLU A 253 17.05 -21.13 9.22
CA GLU A 253 16.40 -19.84 9.21
C GLU A 253 15.20 -19.86 8.25
N MET A 254 14.06 -19.30 8.69
CA MET A 254 12.83 -19.22 7.93
C MET A 254 12.19 -17.84 8.09
N LYS A 255 11.75 -17.24 6.98
CA LYS A 255 10.92 -16.04 7.00
C LYS A 255 9.56 -16.37 6.42
N PHE A 256 8.51 -15.89 7.10
CA PHE A 256 7.12 -16.11 6.68
C PHE A 256 6.27 -14.87 6.92
N ASN A 257 5.11 -14.84 6.27
CA ASN A 257 4.11 -13.79 6.43
C ASN A 257 2.71 -14.39 6.52
N LEU A 258 1.89 -13.81 7.40
CA LEU A 258 0.46 -14.02 7.45
C LEU A 258 -0.26 -12.79 6.93
N ARG A 259 -1.19 -13.00 6.00
CA ARG A 259 -2.19 -11.98 5.61
C ARG A 259 -3.48 -12.33 6.30
N PHE A 260 -3.89 -11.53 7.28
CA PHE A 260 -4.94 -11.93 8.20
C PHE A 260 -6.19 -11.05 8.13
N SER A 261 -7.33 -11.72 8.33
CA SER A 261 -8.65 -11.09 8.35
C SER A 261 -8.91 -10.40 9.69
N SER A 262 -10.02 -9.68 9.80
CA SER A 262 -10.46 -9.10 11.08
C SER A 262 -10.96 -10.13 12.10
N GLU A 263 -11.04 -11.42 11.72
CA GLU A 263 -11.38 -12.52 12.64
C GLU A 263 -10.17 -13.00 13.46
N SER A 264 -8.97 -12.59 13.07
CA SER A 264 -7.71 -12.89 13.75
C SER A 264 -7.06 -11.64 14.30
N SER A 265 -6.25 -11.79 15.34
CA SER A 265 -5.41 -10.72 15.89
C SER A 265 -3.93 -11.12 15.84
N GLU A 266 -3.03 -10.13 16.01
CA GLU A 266 -1.59 -10.39 16.15
C GLU A 266 -1.32 -11.43 17.23
N GLU A 267 -1.96 -11.26 18.39
CA GLU A 267 -1.77 -12.12 19.57
C GLU A 267 -2.24 -13.55 19.28
N SER A 268 -3.45 -13.71 18.70
CA SER A 268 -4.01 -15.04 18.42
C SER A 268 -3.17 -15.80 17.39
N LEU A 269 -2.63 -15.12 16.37
CA LEU A 269 -1.78 -15.73 15.35
C LEU A 269 -0.42 -16.14 15.89
N LYS A 270 0.17 -15.29 16.74
CA LYS A 270 1.42 -15.63 17.45
C LYS A 270 1.22 -16.84 18.35
N GLU A 271 0.16 -16.85 19.16
CA GLU A 271 -0.17 -17.96 20.04
C GLU A 271 -0.33 -19.28 19.28
N GLN A 272 -1.04 -19.27 18.16
CA GLN A 272 -1.22 -20.48 17.34
C GLN A 272 0.12 -21.03 16.83
N ILE A 273 1.04 -20.17 16.36
CA ILE A 273 2.35 -20.61 15.88
C ILE A 273 3.22 -21.11 17.05
N LEU A 274 3.22 -20.40 18.18
CA LEU A 274 3.98 -20.77 19.36
C LEU A 274 3.51 -22.13 19.91
N ASN A 275 2.22 -22.38 19.96
CA ASN A 275 1.68 -23.67 20.36
C ASN A 275 2.18 -24.82 19.46
N VAL A 276 2.23 -24.62 18.14
CA VAL A 276 2.79 -25.63 17.23
C VAL A 276 4.29 -25.87 17.49
N LEU A 277 5.07 -24.82 17.74
CA LEU A 277 6.48 -24.94 18.09
C LEU A 277 6.68 -25.74 19.39
N GLU A 278 5.86 -25.48 20.41
CA GLU A 278 5.89 -26.17 21.70
C GLU A 278 5.42 -27.64 21.58
N GLU A 279 4.32 -27.92 20.90
CA GLU A 279 3.79 -29.27 20.66
C GLU A 279 4.81 -30.17 19.95
N HIS A 280 5.59 -29.61 19.03
CA HIS A 280 6.66 -30.34 18.35
C HIS A 280 7.98 -30.38 19.14
N GLY A 281 8.07 -29.74 20.30
CA GLY A 281 9.27 -29.68 21.13
C GLY A 281 10.45 -29.00 20.42
N ILE A 282 10.18 -27.98 19.62
CA ILE A 282 11.19 -27.30 18.81
C ILE A 282 11.93 -26.27 19.69
N ASP A 283 13.27 -26.31 19.65
CA ASP A 283 14.11 -25.26 20.20
C ASP A 283 14.26 -24.14 19.13
N TYR A 284 13.84 -22.92 19.45
CA TYR A 284 13.73 -21.84 18.48
C TYR A 284 14.06 -20.45 19.05
N GLU A 285 14.29 -19.53 18.14
CA GLU A 285 14.22 -18.07 18.33
C GLU A 285 13.27 -17.51 17.28
N ILE A 286 12.42 -16.56 17.65
CA ILE A 286 11.50 -15.94 16.71
C ILE A 286 11.38 -14.43 16.97
N GLU A 287 11.45 -13.66 15.88
CA GLU A 287 11.18 -12.23 15.86
C GLU A 287 9.93 -11.95 15.05
N TRP A 288 9.10 -11.04 15.56
CA TRP A 288 7.83 -10.66 14.93
C TRP A 288 7.82 -9.23 14.45
N VAL A 289 7.14 -9.00 13.34
CA VAL A 289 6.87 -7.68 12.80
C VAL A 289 5.42 -7.58 12.39
N LEU A 290 4.65 -6.78 13.12
CA LEU A 290 3.32 -6.36 12.68
C LEU A 290 3.50 -5.25 11.65
N ASN A 291 3.18 -5.55 10.38
CA ASN A 291 3.28 -4.58 9.28
C ASN A 291 1.99 -3.77 9.14
N ALA A 292 0.83 -4.39 9.39
CA ALA A 292 -0.48 -3.75 9.31
C ALA A 292 -1.50 -4.48 10.18
N ILE A 293 -2.43 -3.74 10.77
CA ILE A 293 -3.68 -4.26 11.31
C ILE A 293 -4.76 -4.25 10.21
N PRO A 294 -5.73 -5.18 10.22
CA PRO A 294 -6.84 -5.11 9.28
C PRO A 294 -7.73 -3.91 9.58
N PHE A 295 -8.23 -3.28 8.52
CA PHE A 295 -9.25 -2.23 8.64
C PHE A 295 -10.33 -2.40 7.58
N ILE A 296 -11.51 -1.87 7.85
CA ILE A 296 -12.64 -1.87 6.94
C ILE A 296 -13.52 -0.63 7.13
N THR A 297 -13.74 0.09 6.07
CA THR A 297 -14.80 1.10 5.97
C THR A 297 -16.12 0.38 5.68
N LYS A 298 -17.02 0.37 6.65
CA LYS A 298 -18.33 -0.29 6.54
C LYS A 298 -19.27 0.50 5.61
N GLN A 299 -20.56 0.20 5.62
CA GLN A 299 -21.53 0.96 4.82
C GLN A 299 -21.63 2.41 5.28
N THR A 300 -21.23 3.35 4.42
CA THR A 300 -21.02 4.75 4.76
C THR A 300 -21.46 5.66 3.62
N PHE A 301 -21.65 6.92 3.94
CA PHE A 301 -21.99 7.97 2.98
C PHE A 301 -20.90 8.10 1.89
N PHE A 302 -19.64 8.11 2.26
CA PHE A 302 -18.53 8.30 1.31
C PHE A 302 -18.44 7.15 0.29
N LYS A 303 -18.70 5.91 0.73
CA LYS A 303 -18.77 4.75 -0.18
C LYS A 303 -19.84 4.96 -1.25
N ASP A 304 -21.03 5.42 -0.84
CA ASP A 304 -22.13 5.64 -1.78
C ASP A 304 -21.82 6.77 -2.76
N VAL A 305 -21.14 7.82 -2.30
CA VAL A 305 -20.63 8.92 -3.16
C VAL A 305 -19.68 8.38 -4.21
N VAL A 306 -18.66 7.58 -3.81
CA VAL A 306 -17.67 7.02 -4.72
C VAL A 306 -18.31 6.09 -5.75
N ILE A 307 -19.16 5.15 -5.32
CA ILE A 307 -19.86 4.22 -6.23
C ILE A 307 -20.72 4.97 -7.24
N LYS A 308 -21.50 5.98 -6.78
CA LYS A 308 -22.33 6.80 -7.64
C LYS A 308 -21.51 7.59 -8.66
N SER A 309 -20.36 8.12 -8.26
CA SER A 309 -19.48 8.88 -9.14
C SER A 309 -18.87 7.98 -10.22
N ILE A 310 -18.45 6.77 -9.87
CA ILE A 310 -17.96 5.76 -10.84
C ILE A 310 -19.09 5.40 -11.82
N ASP A 311 -20.27 5.06 -11.34
CA ASP A 311 -21.41 4.68 -12.19
C ASP A 311 -21.80 5.82 -13.15
N SER A 312 -21.76 7.06 -12.69
CA SER A 312 -22.05 8.25 -13.52
C SER A 312 -21.05 8.44 -14.66
N ILE A 313 -19.78 8.20 -14.45
CA ILE A 313 -18.72 8.44 -15.44
C ILE A 313 -18.46 7.21 -16.30
N MET A 314 -18.43 6.03 -15.72
CA MET A 314 -18.05 4.79 -16.38
C MET A 314 -19.23 3.97 -16.89
N GLY A 315 -20.46 4.23 -16.39
CA GLY A 315 -21.67 3.47 -16.75
C GLY A 315 -21.75 2.09 -16.10
N TYR A 316 -20.95 1.83 -15.08
CA TYR A 316 -20.99 0.58 -14.30
C TYR A 316 -20.57 0.84 -12.84
N LYS A 317 -20.98 -0.08 -11.95
CA LYS A 317 -20.61 -0.04 -10.54
C LYS A 317 -19.39 -0.91 -10.30
N PRO A 318 -18.49 -0.48 -9.40
CA PRO A 318 -17.33 -1.26 -9.03
C PRO A 318 -17.69 -2.49 -8.19
N GLU A 319 -16.86 -3.52 -8.26
CA GLU A 319 -16.79 -4.58 -7.26
C GLU A 319 -16.01 -4.10 -6.04
N ILE A 320 -16.37 -4.61 -4.86
CA ILE A 320 -15.62 -4.37 -3.62
C ILE A 320 -14.72 -5.58 -3.39
N ASN A 321 -13.40 -5.35 -3.43
CA ASN A 321 -12.42 -6.41 -3.21
C ASN A 321 -11.30 -5.91 -2.28
N ASN A 322 -11.28 -6.42 -1.04
CA ASN A 322 -10.32 -6.04 0.00
C ASN A 322 -9.07 -6.95 0.04
N GLY A 323 -8.79 -7.64 -1.04
CA GLY A 323 -7.59 -8.47 -1.21
C GLY A 323 -6.34 -7.68 -1.57
N GLY A 324 -5.22 -8.39 -1.81
CA GLY A 324 -3.95 -7.81 -2.24
C GLY A 324 -3.04 -7.33 -1.09
N GLY A 325 -2.17 -6.38 -1.39
CA GLY A 325 -1.22 -5.78 -0.46
C GLY A 325 -1.86 -4.97 0.66
N THR A 326 -1.11 -4.11 1.27
CA THR A 326 -1.63 -3.09 2.19
C THR A 326 -1.42 -1.70 1.57
N SER A 327 -1.92 -0.66 2.21
CA SER A 327 -1.73 0.73 1.80
C SER A 327 -1.64 1.62 3.02
N ASP A 328 -1.24 2.86 2.85
CA ASP A 328 -1.17 3.84 3.94
C ASP A 328 -2.54 4.24 4.51
N GLY A 329 -3.64 3.86 3.85
CA GLY A 329 -4.99 3.94 4.42
C GLY A 329 -5.10 3.25 5.79
N ARG A 330 -4.28 2.23 6.07
CA ARG A 330 -4.17 1.54 7.38
C ARG A 330 -3.84 2.47 8.55
N TRP A 331 -3.19 3.58 8.29
CA TRP A 331 -2.80 4.53 9.33
C TRP A 331 -3.90 5.55 9.64
N ILE A 332 -4.71 5.88 8.63
CA ILE A 332 -5.80 6.85 8.75
C ILE A 332 -7.10 6.20 9.25
N ALA A 333 -7.42 5.00 8.81
CA ALA A 333 -8.65 4.30 9.18
C ALA A 333 -8.91 4.19 10.70
N PRO A 334 -7.89 3.98 11.58
CA PRO A 334 -8.11 3.94 13.03
C PRO A 334 -8.62 5.24 13.64
N MET A 335 -8.50 6.40 12.96
CA MET A 335 -9.10 7.67 13.37
C MET A 335 -10.63 7.68 13.30
N GLY A 336 -11.25 6.67 12.74
CA GLY A 336 -12.68 6.65 12.40
C GLY A 336 -12.97 7.24 11.01
N THR A 337 -11.95 7.51 10.22
CA THR A 337 -12.04 8.01 8.84
C THR A 337 -12.65 6.97 7.91
N GLU A 338 -13.52 7.40 7.01
CA GLU A 338 -14.00 6.58 5.90
C GLU A 338 -12.92 6.52 4.80
N VAL A 339 -12.23 5.39 4.70
CA VAL A 339 -11.13 5.19 3.74
C VAL A 339 -11.59 4.35 2.55
N ILE A 340 -11.35 4.85 1.34
CA ILE A 340 -11.61 4.13 0.09
C ILE A 340 -10.37 4.24 -0.80
N GLU A 341 -10.00 3.12 -1.42
CA GLU A 341 -8.93 3.10 -2.41
C GLU A 341 -9.52 3.01 -3.81
N LEU A 342 -9.10 3.93 -4.65
CA LEU A 342 -9.50 4.02 -6.06
C LEU A 342 -8.37 4.66 -6.87
N GLY A 343 -7.83 3.92 -7.82
CA GLY A 343 -6.77 4.38 -8.69
C GLY A 343 -6.63 3.54 -9.95
N PRO A 344 -5.47 3.61 -10.62
CA PRO A 344 -5.21 2.93 -11.89
C PRO A 344 -5.38 1.41 -11.85
N ILE A 345 -5.25 0.79 -13.02
CA ILE A 345 -5.19 -0.67 -13.17
C ILE A 345 -3.85 -1.17 -12.63
N ASN A 346 -3.91 -2.26 -11.85
CA ASN A 346 -2.76 -2.80 -11.11
C ASN A 346 -1.96 -3.87 -11.86
N GLU A 347 -2.24 -4.09 -13.13
CA GLU A 347 -1.67 -5.19 -13.92
C GLU A 347 -0.14 -5.18 -13.98
N THR A 348 0.48 -3.99 -14.02
CA THR A 348 1.92 -3.83 -14.25
C THR A 348 2.68 -3.23 -13.07
N ILE A 349 2.04 -3.05 -11.91
CA ILE A 349 2.73 -2.52 -10.71
C ILE A 349 3.95 -3.37 -10.35
N HIS A 350 5.06 -2.73 -9.98
CA HIS A 350 6.34 -3.33 -9.63
C HIS A 350 7.03 -4.16 -10.75
N GLN A 351 6.43 -4.23 -11.94
CA GLN A 351 7.01 -4.94 -13.08
C GLN A 351 7.93 -4.03 -13.91
N ILE A 352 8.73 -4.66 -14.76
CA ILE A 352 9.44 -3.99 -15.86
C ILE A 352 8.40 -3.51 -16.86
N ASN A 353 8.63 -2.33 -17.47
CA ASN A 353 7.67 -1.67 -18.36
C ASN A 353 6.33 -1.36 -17.69
N GLU A 354 6.37 -0.98 -16.41
CA GLU A 354 5.19 -0.46 -15.71
C GLU A 354 4.54 0.66 -16.52
N LYS A 355 3.21 0.60 -16.66
CA LYS A 355 2.48 1.51 -17.53
C LYS A 355 1.05 1.77 -17.06
N VAL A 356 0.49 2.90 -17.51
CA VAL A 356 -0.91 3.26 -17.31
C VAL A 356 -1.49 3.78 -18.63
N ASN A 357 -2.75 3.44 -18.94
CA ASN A 357 -3.42 3.96 -20.11
C ASN A 357 -3.79 5.44 -19.90
N ILE A 358 -3.47 6.32 -20.87
CA ILE A 358 -3.69 7.77 -20.75
C ILE A 358 -5.17 8.15 -20.78
N HIS A 359 -6.02 7.37 -21.44
CA HIS A 359 -7.47 7.59 -21.44
C HIS A 359 -8.09 7.21 -20.08
N ASP A 360 -7.52 6.19 -19.41
CA ASP A 360 -7.93 5.83 -18.05
C ASP A 360 -7.58 6.93 -17.07
N LEU A 361 -6.46 7.65 -17.23
CA LEU A 361 -6.12 8.80 -16.40
C LEU A 361 -7.12 9.96 -16.59
N ASP A 362 -7.55 10.24 -17.82
CA ASP A 362 -8.59 11.25 -18.08
C ASP A 362 -9.94 10.83 -17.43
N ASN A 363 -10.31 9.56 -17.52
CA ASN A 363 -11.51 9.05 -16.86
C ASN A 363 -11.38 9.08 -15.34
N LEU A 364 -10.24 8.71 -14.78
CA LEU A 364 -9.96 8.76 -13.34
C LEU A 364 -10.08 10.20 -12.80
N LYS A 365 -9.55 11.18 -13.56
CA LYS A 365 -9.71 12.60 -13.26
C LYS A 365 -11.18 12.98 -13.18
N ASN A 366 -11.99 12.56 -14.16
CA ASN A 366 -13.42 12.84 -14.18
C ASN A 366 -14.16 12.18 -13.01
N ILE A 367 -13.78 10.96 -12.63
CA ILE A 367 -14.34 10.27 -11.45
C ILE A 367 -13.98 11.04 -10.17
N TYR A 368 -12.72 11.42 -9.98
CA TYR A 368 -12.28 12.19 -8.81
C TYR A 368 -13.00 13.53 -8.72
N LYS A 369 -13.18 14.22 -9.85
CA LYS A 369 -13.91 15.48 -9.92
C LYS A 369 -15.39 15.31 -9.54
N GLU A 370 -16.05 14.25 -10.01
CA GLU A 370 -17.44 13.95 -9.67
C GLU A 370 -17.58 13.55 -8.18
N ILE A 371 -16.59 12.87 -7.59
CA ILE A 371 -16.55 12.61 -6.14
C ILE A 371 -16.55 13.92 -5.36
N LEU A 372 -15.63 14.84 -5.69
CA LEU A 372 -15.58 16.16 -5.03
C LEU A 372 -16.87 16.97 -5.24
N ALA A 373 -17.44 16.93 -6.45
CA ALA A 373 -18.70 17.61 -6.75
C ALA A 373 -19.88 17.03 -5.96
N ASN A 374 -19.97 15.70 -5.80
CA ASN A 374 -21.02 15.07 -5.02
C ASN A 374 -20.86 15.34 -3.52
N LEU A 375 -19.63 15.41 -2.99
CA LEU A 375 -19.36 15.85 -1.62
C LEU A 375 -19.76 17.32 -1.39
N ASN A 376 -19.53 18.17 -2.38
CA ASN A 376 -19.86 19.60 -2.27
C ASN A 376 -21.36 19.88 -2.30
N ARG A 377 -22.19 18.96 -2.84
CA ARG A 377 -23.66 19.07 -2.92
C ARG A 377 -24.36 18.53 -1.67
N SER A 378 -23.66 17.80 -0.82
CA SER A 378 -24.18 17.19 0.40
C SER A 378 -23.92 18.04 1.64
#